data_aa5b30830900e64d7ffc651497283b31
#
_entry.id   aa5b30830900e64d7ffc651497283b31
#
_cell.length_a   1.000
_cell.length_b   1.000
_cell.length_c   1.000
_cell.angle_alpha   90.00
_cell.angle_beta   90.00
_cell.angle_gamma   90.00
#
_symmetry.space_group_name_H-M   'P 1'
#
loop_
_entity.id
_entity.type
_entity.pdbx_description
1 polymer ?
#
loop_
_entity_poly.entity_id
_entity_poly.type
_entity_poly.pdbx_seq_one_letter_code
_entity_poly.pdbx_strand_id
1 'polypeptide(L)'
;AAFTLWGADLRRDFTRNRMRRFGQACVVACELPDDIDRLHAHFLHTPASVTRYAAIMRGLPWSGSAHAKDIWTTPKWDIREKLGCLDWLVTCTQSGADYLRTLAPDPETVSLVHHGLDFSRFAPPDACEHMSDTPNTPLIILSVGRAVPKKGYNDCLQALASLPPHLDWRFRHVGGGPLLNELRDRAHGLGLEDRIEWLGAQPQGVVLSEIRRADVFVLPSKQTPDGDRDGLPNVLMEAQSQRVAVLSTRMSGIPELILDGETGVLVTPGDSAALSDALCRLLEDPALRAKLAQAGLERVRSHFSM
;
A
#
# COMPACT_ATOMS: atom_id res chain seq x y z
N ALA A 1 -29.62 23.52 4.00
CA ALA A 1 -28.77 22.91 2.97
C ALA A 1 -28.22 21.54 3.42
N ALA A 2 -27.39 21.45 4.49
CA ALA A 2 -26.74 20.20 4.92
C ALA A 2 -27.72 19.09 5.28
N PHE A 3 -28.81 19.38 5.99
CA PHE A 3 -29.84 18.41 6.35
C PHE A 3 -30.58 17.83 5.12
N THR A 4 -30.87 18.67 4.13
CA THR A 4 -31.51 18.24 2.87
C THR A 4 -30.58 17.30 2.10
N LEU A 5 -29.30 17.64 2.03
CA LEU A 5 -28.28 16.83 1.37
C LEU A 5 -28.10 15.48 2.06
N TRP A 6 -27.95 15.49 3.41
CA TRP A 6 -27.90 14.26 4.19
C TRP A 6 -29.13 13.36 4.00
N GLY A 7 -30.33 13.95 3.94
CA GLY A 7 -31.56 13.22 3.68
C GLY A 7 -31.57 12.55 2.31
N ALA A 8 -31.01 13.20 1.27
CA ALA A 8 -30.82 12.61 -0.05
C ALA A 8 -29.80 11.45 -0.03
N ASP A 9 -28.69 11.65 0.64
CA ASP A 9 -27.66 10.61 0.83
C ASP A 9 -28.18 9.41 1.62
N LEU A 10 -28.99 9.66 2.68
CA LEU A 10 -29.59 8.63 3.51
C LEU A 10 -30.59 7.77 2.73
N ARG A 11 -31.31 8.32 1.75
CA ARG A 11 -32.19 7.53 0.88
C ARG A 11 -31.43 6.54 -0.03
N ARG A 12 -30.16 6.88 -0.39
CA ARG A 12 -29.30 6.02 -1.21
C ARG A 12 -28.51 5.00 -0.39
N ASP A 13 -28.22 5.33 0.89
CA ASP A 13 -27.45 4.52 1.82
C ASP A 13 -28.08 4.61 3.22
N PHE A 14 -29.15 3.83 3.46
CA PHE A 14 -29.86 3.81 4.72
C PHE A 14 -29.12 2.98 5.76
N THR A 15 -28.03 3.52 6.31
CA THR A 15 -27.19 2.86 7.30
C THR A 15 -27.02 3.68 8.58
N ARG A 16 -26.80 2.98 9.70
CA ARG A 16 -26.41 3.62 10.98
C ARG A 16 -25.16 4.46 10.81
N ASN A 17 -24.25 4.05 9.93
CA ASN A 17 -23.03 4.80 9.64
C ASN A 17 -23.33 6.15 8.99
N ARG A 18 -24.29 6.25 8.09
CA ARG A 18 -24.69 7.51 7.46
C ARG A 18 -25.29 8.48 8.49
N MET A 19 -26.12 7.98 9.40
CA MET A 19 -26.65 8.79 10.51
C MET A 19 -25.55 9.28 11.45
N ARG A 20 -24.61 8.40 11.83
CA ARG A 20 -23.47 8.75 12.69
C ARG A 20 -22.59 9.82 12.07
N ARG A 21 -22.30 9.72 10.76
CA ARG A 21 -21.49 10.73 10.03
C ARG A 21 -22.11 12.12 10.09
N PHE A 22 -23.43 12.21 9.98
CA PHE A 22 -24.12 13.50 10.10
C PHE A 22 -24.06 14.04 11.52
N GLY A 23 -24.29 13.23 12.55
CA GLY A 23 -24.12 13.63 13.95
C GLY A 23 -22.70 14.11 14.25
N GLN A 24 -21.66 13.40 13.75
CA GLN A 24 -20.27 13.84 13.85
C GLN A 24 -20.04 15.19 13.15
N ALA A 25 -20.65 15.41 11.99
CA ALA A 25 -20.54 16.66 11.29
C ALA A 25 -21.19 17.83 12.05
N CYS A 26 -22.30 17.60 12.74
CA CYS A 26 -22.92 18.60 13.62
C CYS A 26 -21.96 18.99 14.76
N VAL A 27 -21.34 18.00 15.42
CA VAL A 27 -20.35 18.27 16.47
C VAL A 27 -19.17 19.07 15.92
N VAL A 28 -18.57 18.63 14.81
CA VAL A 28 -17.48 19.39 14.16
C VAL A 28 -17.91 20.82 13.84
N ALA A 29 -19.09 21.02 13.26
CA ALA A 29 -19.56 22.35 12.91
C ALA A 29 -19.79 23.26 14.13
N CYS A 30 -20.17 22.70 15.28
CA CYS A 30 -20.38 23.45 16.52
C CYS A 30 -19.07 23.77 17.25
N GLU A 31 -18.12 22.82 17.25
CA GLU A 31 -16.87 22.92 18.01
C GLU A 31 -15.74 23.62 17.21
N LEU A 32 -15.94 23.81 15.90
CA LEU A 32 -14.93 24.39 15.02
C LEU A 32 -14.68 25.86 15.39
N PRO A 33 -13.43 26.28 15.66
CA PRO A 33 -13.09 27.68 15.89
C PRO A 33 -13.51 28.61 14.73
N ASP A 34 -13.77 29.88 15.04
CA ASP A 34 -14.26 30.86 14.03
C ASP A 34 -13.15 31.34 13.08
N ASP A 35 -11.89 31.14 13.43
CA ASP A 35 -10.70 31.51 12.64
C ASP A 35 -10.27 30.46 11.62
N ILE A 36 -11.07 29.40 11.44
CA ILE A 36 -10.81 28.38 10.44
C ILE A 36 -11.38 28.82 9.09
N ASP A 37 -10.50 28.86 8.07
CA ASP A 37 -10.84 29.28 6.71
C ASP A 37 -11.18 28.13 5.78
N ARG A 38 -10.72 26.91 6.07
CA ARG A 38 -10.86 25.73 5.21
C ARG A 38 -10.84 24.44 6.01
N LEU A 39 -11.56 23.42 5.53
CA LEU A 39 -11.48 22.06 6.04
C LEU A 39 -10.73 21.14 5.06
N HIS A 40 -9.97 20.17 5.58
CA HIS A 40 -9.35 19.15 4.76
C HIS A 40 -9.68 17.76 5.30
N ALA A 41 -10.13 16.87 4.42
CA ALA A 41 -10.45 15.47 4.76
C ALA A 41 -9.36 14.52 4.27
N HIS A 42 -8.72 13.82 5.18
CA HIS A 42 -7.96 12.63 4.81
C HIS A 42 -8.91 11.44 4.70
N PHE A 43 -8.90 10.78 3.56
CA PHE A 43 -9.80 9.69 3.14
C PHE A 43 -11.20 10.12 2.67
N LEU A 44 -11.53 9.66 1.48
CA LEU A 44 -12.73 10.05 0.75
C LEU A 44 -14.03 9.40 1.29
N HIS A 45 -13.96 8.38 2.15
CA HIS A 45 -15.16 7.72 2.73
C HIS A 45 -15.77 8.48 3.91
N THR A 46 -15.61 8.01 5.16
CA THR A 46 -16.25 8.60 6.34
C THR A 46 -15.75 10.01 6.65
N PRO A 47 -14.44 10.30 6.70
CA PRO A 47 -13.95 11.63 6.98
C PRO A 47 -14.48 12.67 5.99
N ALA A 48 -14.42 12.41 4.69
CA ALA A 48 -14.95 13.34 3.69
C ALA A 48 -16.47 13.55 3.80
N SER A 49 -17.25 12.55 4.21
CA SER A 49 -18.68 12.75 4.46
C SER A 49 -18.93 13.69 5.63
N VAL A 50 -18.18 13.53 6.73
CA VAL A 50 -18.25 14.41 7.91
C VAL A 50 -17.83 15.83 7.53
N THR A 51 -16.68 15.96 6.87
CA THR A 51 -16.15 17.27 6.42
C THR A 51 -17.11 17.97 5.46
N ARG A 52 -17.66 17.28 4.46
CA ARG A 52 -18.63 17.83 3.51
C ARG A 52 -19.84 18.44 4.20
N TYR A 53 -20.46 17.71 5.15
CA TYR A 53 -21.61 18.23 5.88
C TYR A 53 -21.25 19.39 6.81
N ALA A 54 -20.14 19.32 7.54
CA ALA A 54 -19.66 20.38 8.41
C ALA A 54 -19.30 21.65 7.63
N ALA A 55 -18.61 21.51 6.50
CA ALA A 55 -18.27 22.60 5.59
C ALA A 55 -19.53 23.35 5.10
N ILE A 56 -20.58 22.62 4.69
CA ILE A 56 -21.84 23.21 4.27
C ILE A 56 -22.56 23.92 5.45
N MET A 57 -22.49 23.39 6.67
CA MET A 57 -23.10 24.02 7.85
C MET A 57 -22.41 25.33 8.20
N ARG A 58 -21.09 25.42 8.04
CA ARG A 58 -20.26 26.58 8.37
C ARG A 58 -20.04 27.55 7.20
N GLY A 59 -20.43 27.15 5.95
CA GLY A 59 -20.15 27.93 4.76
C GLY A 59 -18.68 27.98 4.40
N LEU A 60 -17.90 26.92 4.74
CA LEU A 60 -16.46 26.85 4.51
C LEU A 60 -16.13 26.05 3.24
N PRO A 61 -15.07 26.43 2.50
CA PRO A 61 -14.50 25.60 1.45
C PRO A 61 -13.84 24.38 2.08
N TRP A 62 -13.76 23.29 1.29
CA TRP A 62 -13.08 22.09 1.75
C TRP A 62 -12.36 21.36 0.62
N SER A 63 -11.36 20.58 1.00
CA SER A 63 -10.53 19.78 0.12
C SER A 63 -10.32 18.38 0.70
N GLY A 64 -9.69 17.49 -0.06
CA GLY A 64 -9.47 16.15 0.42
C GLY A 64 -8.24 15.44 -0.15
N SER A 65 -7.87 14.34 0.51
CA SER A 65 -6.93 13.36 -0.02
C SER A 65 -7.58 11.98 -0.06
N ALA A 66 -7.37 11.26 -1.15
CA ALA A 66 -7.94 9.94 -1.40
C ALA A 66 -6.85 8.88 -1.53
N HIS A 67 -7.11 7.71 -0.96
CA HIS A 67 -6.19 6.58 -0.95
C HIS A 67 -6.88 5.32 -1.46
N ALA A 68 -6.14 4.20 -1.61
CA ALA A 68 -6.66 3.02 -2.29
C ALA A 68 -8.01 2.54 -1.76
N LYS A 69 -8.15 2.31 -0.46
CA LYS A 69 -9.37 1.72 0.09
C LYS A 69 -10.60 2.60 -0.14
N ASP A 70 -10.49 3.88 0.14
CA ASP A 70 -11.62 4.80 0.02
C ASP A 70 -11.98 5.11 -1.45
N ILE A 71 -11.01 5.02 -2.37
CA ILE A 71 -11.27 5.14 -3.81
C ILE A 71 -12.05 3.91 -4.33
N TRP A 72 -11.58 2.71 -3.97
CA TRP A 72 -12.05 1.48 -4.61
C TRP A 72 -13.25 0.82 -3.92
N THR A 73 -13.53 1.18 -2.65
CA THR A 73 -14.65 0.59 -1.89
C THR A 73 -15.78 1.57 -1.60
N THR A 74 -15.64 2.86 -1.92
CA THR A 74 -16.72 3.84 -1.80
C THR A 74 -17.64 3.78 -3.02
N PRO A 75 -18.98 3.79 -2.86
CA PRO A 75 -19.91 3.82 -3.98
C PRO A 75 -19.65 5.02 -4.92
N LYS A 76 -19.71 4.78 -6.24
CA LYS A 76 -19.46 5.82 -7.26
C LYS A 76 -20.29 7.09 -7.08
N TRP A 77 -21.56 6.94 -6.67
CA TRP A 77 -22.43 8.09 -6.43
C TRP A 77 -21.91 8.97 -5.28
N ASP A 78 -21.40 8.34 -4.19
CA ASP A 78 -20.88 9.07 -3.02
C ASP A 78 -19.57 9.81 -3.35
N ILE A 79 -18.72 9.18 -4.20
CA ILE A 79 -17.51 9.84 -4.74
C ILE A 79 -17.90 11.05 -5.62
N ARG A 80 -18.82 10.88 -6.57
CA ARG A 80 -19.27 11.98 -7.46
C ARG A 80 -19.82 13.16 -6.69
N GLU A 81 -20.64 12.90 -5.68
CA GLU A 81 -21.22 13.96 -4.84
C GLU A 81 -20.17 14.74 -4.07
N LYS A 82 -19.11 14.08 -3.63
CA LYS A 82 -17.98 14.71 -2.93
C LYS A 82 -17.13 15.53 -3.89
N LEU A 83 -16.77 14.93 -5.03
CA LEU A 83 -15.99 15.61 -6.08
C LEU A 83 -16.72 16.84 -6.65
N GLY A 84 -18.05 16.83 -6.66
CA GLY A 84 -18.86 17.97 -7.11
C GLY A 84 -18.95 19.15 -6.14
N CYS A 85 -18.37 19.05 -4.93
CA CYS A 85 -18.50 20.09 -3.94
C CYS A 85 -17.21 20.38 -3.13
N LEU A 86 -16.10 19.71 -3.41
CA LEU A 86 -14.79 20.08 -2.89
C LEU A 86 -14.06 20.99 -3.88
N ASP A 87 -13.09 21.76 -3.40
CA ASP A 87 -12.30 22.65 -4.25
C ASP A 87 -11.20 21.86 -5.00
N TRP A 88 -10.55 20.92 -4.32
CA TRP A 88 -9.52 20.07 -4.90
C TRP A 88 -9.35 18.77 -4.12
N LEU A 89 -8.91 17.72 -4.82
CA LEU A 89 -8.58 16.42 -4.27
C LEU A 89 -7.19 16.00 -4.72
N VAL A 90 -6.40 15.44 -3.80
CA VAL A 90 -5.14 14.78 -4.16
C VAL A 90 -5.25 13.27 -3.97
N THR A 91 -4.55 12.52 -4.80
CA THR A 91 -4.34 11.08 -4.62
C THR A 91 -2.91 10.71 -4.96
N CYS A 92 -2.45 9.56 -4.47
CA CYS A 92 -1.03 9.19 -4.50
C CYS A 92 -0.66 8.21 -5.61
N THR A 93 -1.58 7.85 -6.50
CA THR A 93 -1.32 6.96 -7.65
C THR A 93 -1.98 7.47 -8.90
N GLN A 94 -1.32 7.30 -10.06
CA GLN A 94 -1.89 7.66 -11.36
C GLN A 94 -3.19 6.92 -11.63
N SER A 95 -3.21 5.60 -11.35
CA SER A 95 -4.41 4.78 -11.53
C SER A 95 -5.60 5.27 -10.68
N GLY A 96 -5.33 5.77 -9.47
CA GLY A 96 -6.34 6.40 -8.61
C GLY A 96 -6.80 7.74 -9.16
N ALA A 97 -5.87 8.58 -9.62
CA ALA A 97 -6.17 9.89 -10.22
C ALA A 97 -7.04 9.73 -11.48
N ASP A 98 -6.65 8.85 -12.39
CA ASP A 98 -7.39 8.62 -13.64
C ASP A 98 -8.81 8.13 -13.36
N TYR A 99 -8.97 7.18 -12.44
CA TYR A 99 -10.31 6.73 -12.04
C TYR A 99 -11.16 7.85 -11.45
N LEU A 100 -10.61 8.64 -10.53
CA LEU A 100 -11.34 9.74 -9.88
C LEU A 100 -11.71 10.84 -10.87
N ARG A 101 -10.84 11.16 -11.83
CA ARG A 101 -11.11 12.10 -12.93
C ARG A 101 -12.31 11.67 -13.78
N THR A 102 -12.53 10.36 -13.99
CA THR A 102 -13.73 9.87 -14.69
C THR A 102 -15.03 10.11 -13.92
N LEU A 103 -14.93 10.34 -12.62
CA LEU A 103 -16.09 10.56 -11.73
C LEU A 103 -16.32 12.05 -11.40
N ALA A 104 -15.29 12.88 -11.53
CA ALA A 104 -15.33 14.30 -11.23
C ALA A 104 -16.12 15.08 -12.30
N PRO A 105 -16.96 16.07 -11.91
CA PRO A 105 -17.57 16.99 -12.88
C PRO A 105 -16.52 17.82 -13.63
N ASP A 106 -15.45 18.21 -12.94
CA ASP A 106 -14.26 18.84 -13.48
C ASP A 106 -13.03 17.98 -13.15
N PRO A 107 -12.40 17.32 -14.14
CA PRO A 107 -11.21 16.49 -13.94
C PRO A 107 -10.02 17.24 -13.32
N GLU A 108 -9.91 18.55 -13.52
CA GLU A 108 -8.80 19.37 -13.01
C GLU A 108 -8.83 19.52 -11.47
N THR A 109 -9.98 19.24 -10.84
CA THR A 109 -10.07 19.19 -9.38
C THR A 109 -9.26 18.04 -8.76
N VAL A 110 -8.86 17.04 -9.57
CA VAL A 110 -8.11 15.85 -9.10
C VAL A 110 -6.65 15.93 -9.52
N SER A 111 -5.77 16.10 -8.53
CA SER A 111 -4.33 16.17 -8.71
C SER A 111 -3.63 14.89 -8.22
N LEU A 112 -2.61 14.46 -8.97
CA LEU A 112 -1.70 13.41 -8.56
C LEU A 112 -0.56 14.01 -7.75
N VAL A 113 -0.38 13.48 -6.53
CA VAL A 113 0.76 13.80 -5.67
C VAL A 113 1.29 12.49 -5.10
N HIS A 114 2.36 11.97 -5.67
CA HIS A 114 2.98 10.73 -5.17
C HIS A 114 3.42 10.89 -3.71
N HIS A 115 3.33 9.79 -2.95
CA HIS A 115 4.01 9.74 -1.67
C HIS A 115 5.52 9.77 -1.91
N GLY A 116 6.23 10.53 -1.10
CA GLY A 116 7.68 10.57 -1.10
C GLY A 116 8.27 9.87 0.12
N LEU A 117 9.55 9.48 0.00
CA LEU A 117 10.34 8.94 1.09
C LEU A 117 11.32 9.99 1.61
N ASP A 118 11.35 10.18 2.91
CA ASP A 118 12.34 11.04 3.57
C ASP A 118 13.68 10.28 3.72
N PHE A 119 14.62 10.56 2.85
CA PHE A 119 15.94 9.92 2.85
C PHE A 119 16.80 10.25 4.07
N SER A 120 16.48 11.26 4.87
CA SER A 120 17.15 11.50 6.14
C SER A 120 16.86 10.38 7.16
N ARG A 121 15.68 9.75 7.04
CA ARG A 121 15.25 8.62 7.88
C ARG A 121 15.56 7.26 7.26
N PHE A 122 15.71 7.21 5.94
CA PHE A 122 15.94 6.01 5.14
C PHE A 122 17.26 6.12 4.36
N ALA A 123 18.33 6.53 5.06
CA ALA A 123 19.66 6.55 4.46
C ALA A 123 20.01 5.14 3.94
N PRO A 124 20.42 5.01 2.65
CA PRO A 124 20.82 3.71 2.13
C PRO A 124 22.06 3.22 2.86
N PRO A 125 22.24 1.89 2.97
CA PRO A 125 23.46 1.32 3.52
C PRO A 125 24.66 1.65 2.62
N ASP A 126 25.85 1.73 3.21
CA ASP A 126 27.09 1.77 2.45
C ASP A 126 27.22 0.49 1.60
N ALA A 127 27.94 0.57 0.47
CA ALA A 127 27.96 -0.47 -0.57
C ALA A 127 28.44 -1.88 -0.09
N CYS A 128 28.94 -1.99 1.13
CA CYS A 128 29.61 -3.19 1.66
C CYS A 128 28.78 -4.00 2.68
N GLU A 129 27.50 -3.66 2.96
CA GLU A 129 26.77 -4.29 4.07
C GLU A 129 25.80 -5.42 3.67
N HIS A 130 25.75 -5.87 2.42
CA HIS A 130 24.95 -7.05 2.08
C HIS A 130 25.63 -8.33 2.61
N MET A 131 25.02 -8.93 3.63
CA MET A 131 25.53 -10.13 4.31
C MET A 131 25.50 -11.43 3.49
N SER A 132 24.97 -11.41 2.27
CA SER A 132 24.80 -12.59 1.42
C SER A 132 26.10 -13.11 0.76
N ASP A 133 27.23 -12.43 0.97
CA ASP A 133 28.54 -12.86 0.44
C ASP A 133 29.24 -13.89 1.30
N THR A 134 28.60 -14.34 2.39
CA THR A 134 29.18 -15.39 3.25
C THR A 134 28.77 -16.78 2.72
N PRO A 135 29.69 -17.62 2.29
CA PRO A 135 29.39 -18.99 1.86
C PRO A 135 28.63 -19.76 2.94
N ASN A 136 27.59 -20.51 2.55
CA ASN A 136 26.72 -21.31 3.44
C ASN A 136 25.74 -20.52 4.34
N THR A 137 25.41 -19.28 3.99
CA THR A 137 24.34 -18.54 4.70
C THR A 137 23.07 -18.60 3.85
N PRO A 138 21.89 -18.97 4.40
CA PRO A 138 20.65 -18.99 3.65
C PRO A 138 20.28 -17.60 3.16
N LEU A 139 19.78 -17.50 1.92
CA LEU A 139 19.26 -16.26 1.36
C LEU A 139 18.00 -15.82 2.09
N ILE A 140 17.90 -14.56 2.43
CA ILE A 140 16.78 -14.00 3.19
C ILE A 140 15.74 -13.38 2.24
N ILE A 141 14.56 -13.97 2.23
CA ILE A 141 13.37 -13.43 1.58
C ILE A 141 12.57 -12.71 2.66
N LEU A 142 12.35 -11.42 2.52
CA LEU A 142 11.61 -10.62 3.50
C LEU A 142 10.28 -10.16 2.94
N SER A 143 9.26 -10.17 3.78
CA SER A 143 8.02 -9.43 3.53
C SER A 143 7.59 -8.63 4.76
N VAL A 144 7.15 -7.39 4.53
CA VAL A 144 6.69 -6.49 5.58
C VAL A 144 5.27 -6.02 5.27
N GLY A 145 4.34 -6.30 6.17
CA GLY A 145 2.97 -5.86 6.02
C GLY A 145 2.00 -6.60 6.93
N ARG A 146 0.80 -6.03 7.09
CA ARG A 146 -0.24 -6.70 7.88
C ARG A 146 -0.69 -7.99 7.19
N ALA A 147 -0.89 -9.05 7.96
CA ALA A 147 -1.50 -10.31 7.50
C ALA A 147 -3.00 -10.11 7.22
N VAL A 148 -3.32 -9.57 6.04
CA VAL A 148 -4.67 -9.30 5.52
C VAL A 148 -4.78 -9.81 4.07
N PRO A 149 -6.00 -10.10 3.55
CA PRO A 149 -6.17 -10.76 2.25
C PRO A 149 -5.47 -10.08 1.09
N LYS A 150 -5.50 -8.74 1.03
CA LYS A 150 -4.91 -7.96 -0.07
C LYS A 150 -3.38 -8.02 -0.16
N LYS A 151 -2.69 -8.50 0.86
CA LYS A 151 -1.23 -8.67 0.84
C LYS A 151 -0.75 -9.94 0.13
N GLY A 152 -1.67 -10.87 -0.20
CA GLY A 152 -1.38 -12.03 -1.02
C GLY A 152 -0.48 -13.09 -0.38
N TYR A 153 -0.38 -13.13 0.97
CA TYR A 153 0.53 -14.07 1.65
C TYR A 153 0.22 -15.54 1.41
N ASN A 154 -1.04 -15.90 1.12
CA ASN A 154 -1.39 -17.26 0.72
C ASN A 154 -0.72 -17.66 -0.60
N ASP A 155 -0.64 -16.73 -1.56
CA ASP A 155 0.03 -16.95 -2.85
C ASP A 155 1.55 -16.99 -2.65
N CYS A 156 2.08 -16.18 -1.71
CA CYS A 156 3.49 -16.20 -1.32
C CYS A 156 3.91 -17.57 -0.75
N LEU A 157 3.16 -18.09 0.22
CA LEU A 157 3.43 -19.40 0.81
C LEU A 157 3.39 -20.52 -0.22
N GLN A 158 2.44 -20.47 -1.15
CA GLN A 158 2.36 -21.46 -2.24
C GLN A 158 3.57 -21.37 -3.18
N ALA A 159 4.02 -20.16 -3.50
CA ALA A 159 5.21 -19.93 -4.31
C ALA A 159 6.49 -20.45 -3.61
N LEU A 160 6.64 -20.17 -2.31
CA LEU A 160 7.77 -20.64 -1.50
C LEU A 160 7.82 -22.16 -1.41
N ALA A 161 6.66 -22.84 -1.29
CA ALA A 161 6.58 -24.30 -1.27
C ALA A 161 6.97 -24.95 -2.60
N SER A 162 6.91 -24.20 -3.70
CA SER A 162 7.26 -24.67 -5.04
C SER A 162 8.71 -24.40 -5.41
N LEU A 163 9.50 -23.75 -4.55
CA LEU A 163 10.91 -23.47 -4.82
C LEU A 163 11.74 -24.77 -4.85
N PRO A 164 12.74 -24.88 -5.75
CA PRO A 164 13.62 -26.02 -5.85
C PRO A 164 14.32 -26.35 -4.51
N PRO A 165 14.46 -27.64 -4.15
CA PRO A 165 14.99 -28.05 -2.85
C PRO A 165 16.50 -27.75 -2.66
N HIS A 166 17.23 -27.50 -3.75
CA HIS A 166 18.65 -27.12 -3.68
C HIS A 166 18.87 -25.68 -3.23
N LEU A 167 17.83 -24.84 -3.27
CA LEU A 167 17.93 -23.46 -2.81
C LEU A 167 17.87 -23.40 -1.27
N ASP A 168 18.90 -22.83 -0.67
CA ASP A 168 18.92 -22.55 0.77
C ASP A 168 18.42 -21.13 1.01
N TRP A 169 17.23 -21.01 1.61
CA TRP A 169 16.55 -19.76 1.87
C TRP A 169 15.79 -19.77 3.18
N ARG A 170 15.56 -18.59 3.73
CA ARG A 170 14.66 -18.32 4.87
C ARG A 170 13.67 -17.24 4.48
N PHE A 171 12.40 -17.41 4.84
CA PHE A 171 11.39 -16.36 4.69
C PHE A 171 11.12 -15.71 6.03
N ARG A 172 11.19 -14.39 6.07
CA ARG A 172 10.93 -13.60 7.28
C ARG A 172 9.71 -12.70 7.03
N HIS A 173 8.72 -12.78 7.91
CA HIS A 173 7.53 -11.93 7.84
C HIS A 173 7.49 -10.97 9.03
N VAL A 174 7.45 -9.67 8.73
CA VAL A 174 7.26 -8.60 9.72
C VAL A 174 5.86 -8.03 9.57
N GLY A 175 5.05 -8.19 10.60
CA GLY A 175 3.68 -7.68 10.66
C GLY A 175 2.76 -8.56 11.48
N GLY A 176 1.69 -7.97 12.00
CA GLY A 176 0.59 -8.67 12.62
C GLY A 176 -0.64 -8.68 11.70
N GLY A 177 -1.74 -9.22 12.18
CA GLY A 177 -3.01 -9.13 11.45
C GLY A 177 -3.91 -10.34 11.65
N PRO A 178 -5.17 -10.25 11.22
CA PRO A 178 -6.17 -11.29 11.49
C PRO A 178 -5.86 -12.64 10.84
N LEU A 179 -5.12 -12.67 9.72
CA LEU A 179 -4.78 -13.91 9.02
C LEU A 179 -3.50 -14.58 9.54
N LEU A 180 -2.80 -14.01 10.53
CA LEU A 180 -1.47 -14.52 10.90
C LEU A 180 -1.50 -15.98 11.35
N ASN A 181 -2.49 -16.41 12.13
CA ASN A 181 -2.60 -17.79 12.58
C ASN A 181 -2.95 -18.74 11.42
N GLU A 182 -3.88 -18.35 10.55
CA GLU A 182 -4.21 -19.10 9.34
C GLU A 182 -2.98 -19.30 8.42
N LEU A 183 -2.16 -18.26 8.28
CA LEU A 183 -0.92 -18.35 7.49
C LEU A 183 0.12 -19.28 8.12
N ARG A 184 0.22 -19.31 9.45
CA ARG A 184 1.09 -20.27 10.17
C ARG A 184 0.63 -21.72 9.96
N ASP A 185 -0.69 -21.98 10.12
CA ASP A 185 -1.26 -23.29 9.89
C ASP A 185 -1.07 -23.74 8.44
N ARG A 186 -1.21 -22.82 7.48
CA ARG A 186 -0.95 -23.09 6.07
C ARG A 186 0.53 -23.39 5.80
N ALA A 187 1.44 -22.63 6.40
CA ALA A 187 2.88 -22.85 6.27
C ALA A 187 3.28 -24.24 6.81
N HIS A 188 2.73 -24.63 7.97
CA HIS A 188 2.89 -25.97 8.52
C HIS A 188 2.36 -27.06 7.55
N GLY A 189 1.15 -26.88 7.01
CA GLY A 189 0.57 -27.81 6.04
C GLY A 189 1.36 -27.93 4.71
N LEU A 190 2.20 -26.94 4.40
CA LEU A 190 3.10 -26.92 3.26
C LEU A 190 4.53 -27.42 3.60
N GLY A 191 4.81 -27.79 4.86
CA GLY A 191 6.14 -28.22 5.32
C GLY A 191 7.18 -27.11 5.34
N LEU A 192 6.76 -25.85 5.59
CA LEU A 192 7.60 -24.67 5.56
C LEU A 192 7.97 -24.12 6.95
N GLU A 193 7.51 -24.74 8.03
CA GLU A 193 7.66 -24.22 9.40
C GLU A 193 9.12 -23.95 9.79
N ASP A 194 10.05 -24.80 9.38
CA ASP A 194 11.48 -24.65 9.67
C ASP A 194 12.18 -23.58 8.82
N ARG A 195 11.49 -23.08 7.77
CA ARG A 195 12.03 -22.07 6.84
C ARG A 195 11.40 -20.69 7.01
N ILE A 196 10.40 -20.54 7.90
CA ILE A 196 9.66 -19.28 8.06
C ILE A 196 9.79 -18.74 9.47
N GLU A 197 10.19 -17.48 9.57
CA GLU A 197 10.21 -16.71 10.80
C GLU A 197 9.09 -15.66 10.81
N TRP A 198 8.18 -15.76 11.79
CA TRP A 198 7.09 -14.81 12.00
C TRP A 198 7.47 -13.81 13.09
N LEU A 199 7.97 -12.63 12.72
CA LEU A 199 8.52 -11.64 13.64
C LEU A 199 7.46 -10.77 14.34
N GLY A 200 6.20 -10.87 13.93
CA GLY A 200 5.13 -10.01 14.45
C GLY A 200 5.30 -8.54 14.04
N ALA A 201 4.52 -7.67 14.68
CA ALA A 201 4.66 -6.23 14.46
C ALA A 201 5.94 -5.72 15.13
N GLN A 202 6.75 -4.95 14.40
CA GLN A 202 8.02 -4.43 14.86
C GLN A 202 8.09 -2.90 14.74
N PRO A 203 8.88 -2.22 15.58
CA PRO A 203 9.21 -0.80 15.41
C PRO A 203 9.96 -0.54 14.10
N GLN A 204 9.82 0.68 13.55
CA GLN A 204 10.41 1.05 12.25
C GLN A 204 11.92 0.78 12.14
N GLY A 205 12.68 1.04 13.19
CA GLY A 205 14.13 0.77 13.20
C GLY A 205 14.46 -0.71 13.02
N VAL A 206 13.66 -1.62 13.61
CA VAL A 206 13.80 -3.06 13.41
C VAL A 206 13.39 -3.46 12.00
N VAL A 207 12.28 -2.90 11.48
CA VAL A 207 11.86 -3.13 10.09
C VAL A 207 12.97 -2.74 9.12
N LEU A 208 13.59 -1.58 9.30
CA LEU A 208 14.68 -1.12 8.46
C LEU A 208 15.91 -2.04 8.54
N SER A 209 16.25 -2.51 9.74
CA SER A 209 17.33 -3.49 9.92
C SER A 209 17.03 -4.82 9.21
N GLU A 210 15.79 -5.30 9.25
CA GLU A 210 15.39 -6.51 8.53
C GLU A 210 15.44 -6.31 7.01
N ILE A 211 15.02 -5.15 6.52
CA ILE A 211 15.12 -4.82 5.08
C ILE A 211 16.59 -4.85 4.64
N ARG A 212 17.51 -4.26 5.39
CA ARG A 212 18.96 -4.24 5.07
C ARG A 212 19.59 -5.62 5.02
N ARG A 213 19.04 -6.60 5.75
CA ARG A 213 19.51 -7.98 5.78
C ARG A 213 18.93 -8.86 4.68
N ALA A 214 17.91 -8.37 3.99
CA ALA A 214 17.19 -9.14 3.00
C ALA A 214 17.91 -9.16 1.66
N ASP A 215 17.94 -10.33 1.01
CA ASP A 215 18.40 -10.51 -0.36
C ASP A 215 17.29 -10.18 -1.36
N VAL A 216 16.06 -10.53 -1.03
CA VAL A 216 14.85 -10.26 -1.82
C VAL A 216 13.73 -9.78 -0.91
N PHE A 217 13.11 -8.67 -1.30
CA PHE A 217 11.86 -8.20 -0.69
C PHE A 217 10.68 -8.62 -1.56
N VAL A 218 9.70 -9.33 -0.99
CA VAL A 218 8.52 -9.80 -1.71
C VAL A 218 7.23 -9.27 -1.11
N LEU A 219 6.34 -8.70 -1.94
CA LEU A 219 5.00 -8.28 -1.53
C LEU A 219 4.01 -8.54 -2.67
N PRO A 220 3.34 -9.70 -2.71
CA PRO A 220 2.46 -10.10 -3.80
C PRO A 220 1.03 -9.56 -3.60
N SER A 221 0.90 -8.24 -3.50
CA SER A 221 -0.39 -7.56 -3.31
C SER A 221 -1.40 -7.95 -4.38
N LYS A 222 -2.67 -8.12 -3.98
CA LYS A 222 -3.78 -8.45 -4.86
C LYS A 222 -5.06 -7.71 -4.50
N GLN A 223 -6.02 -7.72 -5.41
CA GLN A 223 -7.36 -7.23 -5.13
C GLN A 223 -8.17 -8.28 -4.39
N THR A 224 -8.93 -7.84 -3.38
CA THR A 224 -9.91 -8.68 -2.68
C THR A 224 -11.27 -8.66 -3.38
N PRO A 225 -12.17 -9.63 -3.12
CA PRO A 225 -13.49 -9.69 -3.73
C PRO A 225 -14.36 -8.44 -3.51
N ASP A 226 -14.19 -7.73 -2.39
CA ASP A 226 -14.86 -6.47 -2.08
C ASP A 226 -14.22 -5.24 -2.74
N GLY A 227 -13.18 -5.45 -3.54
CA GLY A 227 -12.46 -4.41 -4.28
C GLY A 227 -11.33 -3.74 -3.51
N ASP A 228 -11.12 -4.04 -2.21
CA ASP A 228 -9.98 -3.49 -1.45
C ASP A 228 -8.65 -3.96 -2.06
N ARG A 229 -7.70 -3.05 -2.14
CA ARG A 229 -6.37 -3.25 -2.70
C ARG A 229 -5.39 -2.24 -2.13
N ASP A 230 -4.11 -2.52 -2.28
CA ASP A 230 -3.09 -1.50 -2.02
C ASP A 230 -3.06 -0.47 -3.18
N GLY A 231 -2.75 0.77 -2.86
CA GLY A 231 -2.42 1.78 -3.87
C GLY A 231 -0.98 1.62 -4.32
N LEU A 232 -0.09 2.30 -3.61
CA LEU A 232 1.35 2.11 -3.66
C LEU A 232 1.85 1.85 -2.24
N PRO A 233 2.21 0.60 -1.87
CA PRO A 233 2.71 0.30 -0.54
C PRO A 233 4.05 0.98 -0.26
N ASN A 234 4.12 1.86 0.75
CA ASN A 234 5.34 2.59 1.10
C ASN A 234 6.54 1.67 1.35
N VAL A 235 6.30 0.47 1.90
CA VAL A 235 7.36 -0.50 2.20
C VAL A 235 8.14 -0.97 0.96
N LEU A 236 7.55 -0.87 -0.24
CA LEU A 236 8.27 -1.13 -1.51
C LEU A 236 9.31 -0.03 -1.78
N MET A 237 8.96 1.24 -1.53
CA MET A 237 9.91 2.36 -1.60
C MET A 237 10.99 2.23 -0.52
N GLU A 238 10.60 1.83 0.71
CA GLU A 238 11.53 1.57 1.81
C GLU A 238 12.53 0.48 1.44
N ALA A 239 12.07 -0.64 0.86
CA ALA A 239 12.95 -1.73 0.42
C ALA A 239 13.91 -1.30 -0.70
N GLN A 240 13.42 -0.60 -1.73
CA GLN A 240 14.26 -0.08 -2.79
C GLN A 240 15.26 0.97 -2.27
N SER A 241 14.87 1.81 -1.29
CA SER A 241 15.76 2.80 -0.68
C SER A 241 16.94 2.16 0.05
N GLN A 242 16.78 0.93 0.53
CA GLN A 242 17.84 0.16 1.20
C GLN A 242 18.59 -0.76 0.24
N ARG A 243 18.45 -0.55 -1.07
CA ARG A 243 19.15 -1.32 -2.12
C ARG A 243 18.83 -2.82 -2.03
N VAL A 244 17.56 -3.18 -1.88
CA VAL A 244 17.08 -4.57 -1.90
C VAL A 244 16.32 -4.84 -3.19
N ALA A 245 16.55 -6.02 -3.80
CA ALA A 245 15.79 -6.43 -4.98
C ALA A 245 14.33 -6.69 -4.62
N VAL A 246 13.41 -6.06 -5.33
CA VAL A 246 11.97 -6.10 -5.02
C VAL A 246 11.22 -6.95 -6.03
N LEU A 247 10.40 -7.88 -5.52
CA LEU A 247 9.43 -8.66 -6.28
C LEU A 247 8.02 -8.31 -5.80
N SER A 248 7.15 -7.90 -6.71
CA SER A 248 5.77 -7.55 -6.39
C SER A 248 4.82 -7.92 -7.54
N THR A 249 3.63 -7.36 -7.54
CA THR A 249 2.59 -7.65 -8.54
C THR A 249 2.21 -6.40 -9.35
N ARG A 250 1.68 -6.60 -10.56
CA ARG A 250 1.15 -5.53 -11.42
C ARG A 250 -0.21 -5.04 -10.87
N MET A 251 -0.19 -4.41 -9.68
CA MET A 251 -1.40 -3.96 -8.99
C MET A 251 -1.38 -2.45 -8.74
N SER A 252 -2.46 -1.77 -9.11
CA SER A 252 -2.68 -0.33 -8.82
C SER A 252 -1.45 0.53 -9.16
N GLY A 253 -0.91 1.28 -8.20
CA GLY A 253 0.26 2.15 -8.36
C GLY A 253 1.62 1.44 -8.26
N ILE A 254 1.67 0.13 -8.03
CA ILE A 254 2.95 -0.59 -7.93
C ILE A 254 3.78 -0.47 -9.22
N PRO A 255 3.20 -0.58 -10.44
CA PRO A 255 3.93 -0.37 -11.68
C PRO A 255 4.42 1.08 -11.91
N GLU A 256 3.91 2.04 -11.14
CA GLU A 256 4.40 3.43 -11.18
C GLU A 256 5.78 3.55 -10.50
N LEU A 257 6.01 2.75 -9.46
CA LEU A 257 7.28 2.66 -8.75
C LEU A 257 8.24 1.66 -9.39
N ILE A 258 7.76 0.43 -9.62
CA ILE A 258 8.58 -0.70 -10.07
C ILE A 258 8.41 -0.87 -11.59
N LEU A 259 9.47 -0.63 -12.34
CA LEU A 259 9.57 -0.95 -13.76
C LEU A 259 10.04 -2.40 -13.89
N ASP A 260 9.19 -3.25 -14.47
CA ASP A 260 9.43 -4.70 -14.53
C ASP A 260 10.70 -5.05 -15.31
N GLY A 261 11.59 -5.83 -14.69
CA GLY A 261 12.88 -6.22 -15.26
C GLY A 261 13.95 -5.13 -15.23
N GLU A 262 13.60 -3.90 -14.82
CA GLU A 262 14.51 -2.76 -14.74
C GLU A 262 14.82 -2.37 -13.29
N THR A 263 13.80 -2.07 -12.48
CA THR A 263 13.94 -1.61 -11.09
C THR A 263 13.37 -2.59 -10.07
N GLY A 264 12.93 -3.76 -10.50
CA GLY A 264 12.37 -4.85 -9.74
C GLY A 264 11.67 -5.83 -10.66
N VAL A 265 10.97 -6.80 -10.09
CA VAL A 265 10.20 -7.79 -10.86
C VAL A 265 8.73 -7.68 -10.52
N LEU A 266 7.88 -7.72 -11.54
CA LEU A 266 6.42 -7.69 -11.38
C LEU A 266 5.79 -8.93 -12.01
N VAL A 267 4.95 -9.62 -11.24
CA VAL A 267 4.14 -10.76 -11.70
C VAL A 267 2.65 -10.42 -11.69
N THR A 268 1.85 -11.27 -12.30
CA THR A 268 0.38 -11.15 -12.25
C THR A 268 -0.13 -11.41 -10.83
N PRO A 269 -1.03 -10.58 -10.29
CA PRO A 269 -1.64 -10.82 -8.98
C PRO A 269 -2.35 -12.17 -8.90
N GLY A 270 -2.09 -12.94 -7.83
CA GLY A 270 -2.69 -14.25 -7.60
C GLY A 270 -2.02 -15.41 -8.35
N ASP A 271 -1.00 -15.15 -9.17
CA ASP A 271 -0.23 -16.17 -9.88
C ASP A 271 0.96 -16.63 -9.04
N SER A 272 0.75 -17.68 -8.24
CA SER A 272 1.77 -18.25 -7.37
C SER A 272 2.88 -18.98 -8.15
N ALA A 273 2.60 -19.46 -9.36
CA ALA A 273 3.60 -20.11 -10.21
C ALA A 273 4.58 -19.07 -10.76
N ALA A 274 4.08 -17.98 -11.37
CA ALA A 274 4.93 -16.88 -11.81
C ALA A 274 5.71 -16.24 -10.66
N LEU A 275 5.14 -16.18 -9.45
CA LEU A 275 5.81 -15.69 -8.26
C LEU A 275 6.97 -16.61 -7.84
N SER A 276 6.76 -17.94 -7.91
CA SER A 276 7.80 -18.95 -7.63
C SER A 276 8.95 -18.87 -8.64
N ASP A 277 8.64 -18.78 -9.94
CA ASP A 277 9.65 -18.67 -11.01
C ASP A 277 10.49 -17.38 -10.85
N ALA A 278 9.83 -16.27 -10.50
CA ALA A 278 10.53 -15.00 -10.26
C ALA A 278 11.41 -15.06 -9.01
N LEU A 279 10.95 -15.70 -7.91
CA LEU A 279 11.75 -15.93 -6.71
C LEU A 279 12.96 -16.82 -7.03
N CYS A 280 12.76 -17.95 -7.71
CA CYS A 280 13.84 -18.86 -8.11
C CYS A 280 14.94 -18.10 -8.87
N ARG A 281 14.57 -17.37 -9.91
CA ARG A 281 15.50 -16.55 -10.70
C ARG A 281 16.26 -15.52 -9.86
N LEU A 282 15.57 -14.85 -8.94
CA LEU A 282 16.21 -13.86 -8.05
C LEU A 282 17.15 -14.52 -7.04
N LEU A 283 16.84 -15.71 -6.55
CA LEU A 283 17.69 -16.45 -5.60
C LEU A 283 18.94 -17.01 -6.27
N GLU A 284 18.83 -17.47 -7.53
CA GLU A 284 19.92 -18.07 -8.29
C GLU A 284 20.90 -17.05 -8.92
N ASP A 285 20.42 -15.81 -9.19
CA ASP A 285 21.21 -14.80 -9.91
C ASP A 285 21.53 -13.57 -9.01
N PRO A 286 22.67 -13.55 -8.29
CA PRO A 286 23.09 -12.43 -7.48
C PRO A 286 23.38 -11.16 -8.31
N ALA A 287 23.82 -11.31 -9.57
CA ALA A 287 24.10 -10.16 -10.43
C ALA A 287 22.79 -9.45 -10.83
N LEU A 288 21.73 -10.23 -11.11
CA LEU A 288 20.39 -9.70 -11.35
C LEU A 288 19.86 -8.99 -10.10
N ARG A 289 19.98 -9.59 -8.91
CA ARG A 289 19.57 -8.93 -7.65
C ARG A 289 20.26 -7.58 -7.48
N ALA A 290 21.59 -7.54 -7.61
CA ALA A 290 22.37 -6.31 -7.45
C ALA A 290 21.98 -5.23 -8.47
N LYS A 291 21.77 -5.62 -9.74
CA LYS A 291 21.32 -4.71 -10.81
C LYS A 291 19.97 -4.08 -10.49
N LEU A 292 18.96 -4.92 -10.16
CA LEU A 292 17.61 -4.44 -9.87
C LEU A 292 17.55 -3.59 -8.60
N ALA A 293 18.31 -3.96 -7.58
CA ALA A 293 18.41 -3.22 -6.32
C ALA A 293 19.01 -1.83 -6.51
N GLN A 294 20.08 -1.71 -7.29
CA GLN A 294 20.70 -0.42 -7.59
C GLN A 294 19.76 0.48 -8.41
N ALA A 295 19.16 -0.05 -9.47
CA ALA A 295 18.23 0.69 -10.30
C ALA A 295 16.96 1.11 -9.52
N GLY A 296 16.47 0.26 -8.61
CA GLY A 296 15.36 0.56 -7.71
C GLY A 296 15.67 1.72 -6.77
N LEU A 297 16.85 1.75 -6.15
CA LEU A 297 17.32 2.86 -5.32
C LEU A 297 17.36 4.17 -6.10
N GLU A 298 17.92 4.17 -7.32
CA GLU A 298 18.02 5.35 -8.17
C GLU A 298 16.63 5.88 -8.54
N ARG A 299 15.69 5.00 -8.84
CA ARG A 299 14.31 5.38 -9.15
C ARG A 299 13.61 6.03 -7.95
N VAL A 300 13.69 5.45 -6.75
CA VAL A 300 13.07 6.06 -5.57
C VAL A 300 13.68 7.43 -5.28
N ARG A 301 14.99 7.58 -5.39
CA ARG A 301 15.67 8.86 -5.21
C ARG A 301 15.23 9.94 -6.18
N SER A 302 15.05 9.58 -7.45
CA SER A 302 14.76 10.56 -8.51
C SER A 302 13.28 10.92 -8.63
N HIS A 303 12.35 10.02 -8.26
CA HIS A 303 10.92 10.19 -8.52
C HIS A 303 10.03 10.16 -7.26
N PHE A 304 10.54 9.63 -6.14
CA PHE A 304 9.78 9.43 -4.90
C PHE A 304 10.52 9.97 -3.66
N SER A 305 11.38 10.95 -3.82
CA SER A 305 12.02 11.69 -2.74
C SER A 305 11.15 12.87 -2.31
N MET A 306 11.09 13.14 -0.98
CA MET A 306 10.50 14.37 -0.44
C MET A 306 11.50 15.50 -0.46
#